data_23b5c912103294adafa7911ca7c62da4
#
_entry.id   23b5c912103294adafa7911ca7c62da4
#
_cell.length_a   1.000
_cell.length_b   1.000
_cell.length_c   1.000
_cell.angle_alpha   90.00
_cell.angle_beta   90.00
_cell.angle_gamma   90.00
#
_symmetry.space_group_name_H-M   'P 1'
#
loop_
_entity.id
_entity.type
_entity.pdbx_description
1 polymer ?
#
loop_
_entity_poly.entity_id
_entity_poly.type
_entity_poly.pdbx_seq_one_letter_code
_entity_poly.pdbx_strand_id
1 'polypeptide(L)'
;QKTGRMKIPFGIAQIGKAFRNEIVARQFIFRMREFEQMEMQFFVKPGTELEWFAKWKEIRLQWHKALGFGDDHYRYHDHDKLAHYANAATDIEFLMPFGFKEVEGIHSRTNFDLSQHEKFSGKSIKYFDPEINESYVPYVIETSIGVDRMFLSIMSAAYQEEKLENGETRVVLKLPAALAPVKLAVMPLVKKDGLPEKAREIINDLKFHFNCQYDEKDSIGKRYRRQD
;
A
#
# COMPACT_ATOMS: atom_id res chain seq x y z
N GLN A 1 -24.86 -1.59 -8.53
CA GLN A 1 -25.40 -2.91 -8.93
C GLN A 1 -26.14 -2.85 -10.27
N LYS A 2 -27.05 -1.86 -10.49
CA LYS A 2 -27.87 -1.77 -11.73
C LYS A 2 -27.03 -1.71 -13.01
N THR A 3 -25.88 -1.05 -12.98
CA THR A 3 -25.00 -0.86 -14.14
C THR A 3 -23.95 -1.96 -14.29
N GLY A 4 -23.36 -2.43 -13.17
CA GLY A 4 -22.26 -3.39 -13.18
C GLY A 4 -22.67 -4.86 -13.12
N ARG A 5 -23.92 -5.15 -12.75
CA ARG A 5 -24.45 -6.50 -12.55
C ARG A 5 -23.52 -7.40 -11.70
N MET A 6 -22.84 -6.79 -10.73
CA MET A 6 -21.87 -7.48 -9.90
C MET A 6 -22.58 -8.38 -8.88
N LYS A 7 -22.05 -9.57 -8.67
CA LYS A 7 -22.51 -10.52 -7.65
C LYS A 7 -21.66 -10.36 -6.39
N ILE A 8 -22.29 -10.51 -5.22
CA ILE A 8 -21.60 -10.59 -3.93
C ILE A 8 -20.93 -11.98 -3.83
N PRO A 9 -19.68 -12.07 -3.32
CA PRO A 9 -18.86 -10.97 -2.82
C PRO A 9 -18.13 -10.18 -3.92
N PHE A 10 -17.99 -8.88 -3.74
CA PHE A 10 -17.14 -8.04 -4.61
C PHE A 10 -16.59 -6.84 -3.84
N GLY A 11 -15.49 -6.27 -4.31
CA GLY A 11 -14.87 -5.08 -3.75
C GLY A 11 -14.80 -3.92 -4.72
N ILE A 12 -14.80 -2.71 -4.18
CA ILE A 12 -14.50 -1.47 -4.89
C ILE A 12 -13.36 -0.80 -4.14
N ALA A 13 -12.27 -0.50 -4.84
CA ALA A 13 -11.12 0.19 -4.29
C ALA A 13 -10.92 1.54 -4.97
N GLN A 14 -10.45 2.51 -4.20
CA GLN A 14 -10.14 3.85 -4.67
C GLN A 14 -8.91 4.39 -3.95
N ILE A 15 -8.11 5.18 -4.66
CA ILE A 15 -7.04 5.99 -4.10
C ILE A 15 -7.42 7.45 -4.33
N GLY A 16 -7.31 8.26 -3.30
CA GLY A 16 -7.65 9.67 -3.39
C GLY A 16 -7.30 10.44 -2.13
N LYS A 17 -7.51 11.74 -2.19
CA LYS A 17 -7.27 12.63 -1.06
C LYS A 17 -8.35 12.50 0.00
N ALA A 18 -7.90 12.50 1.25
CA ALA A 18 -8.76 12.57 2.43
C ALA A 18 -8.32 13.74 3.32
N PHE A 19 -9.26 14.28 4.09
CA PHE A 19 -9.05 15.45 4.92
C PHE A 19 -9.54 15.15 6.35
N ARG A 20 -8.70 15.42 7.33
CA ARG A 20 -9.07 15.32 8.75
C ARG A 20 -8.69 16.61 9.46
N ASN A 21 -9.57 17.15 10.28
CA ASN A 21 -9.29 18.33 11.10
C ASN A 21 -8.44 17.96 12.32
N GLU A 22 -7.20 17.58 12.07
CA GLU A 22 -6.23 17.26 13.12
C GLU A 22 -5.85 18.52 13.92
N ILE A 23 -5.94 18.44 15.24
CA ILE A 23 -5.54 19.54 16.10
C ILE A 23 -4.03 19.81 15.95
N VAL A 24 -3.22 18.75 15.95
CA VAL A 24 -1.76 18.84 15.81
C VAL A 24 -1.29 17.87 14.74
N ALA A 25 -0.77 18.41 13.64
CA ALA A 25 0.04 17.64 12.69
C ALA A 25 1.40 17.32 13.33
N ARG A 26 1.90 16.07 13.18
CA ARG A 26 3.16 15.65 13.80
C ARG A 26 3.78 14.44 13.09
N GLN A 27 5.05 14.18 13.43
CA GLN A 27 5.81 13.05 12.91
C GLN A 27 5.90 13.08 11.38
N PHE A 28 6.28 14.26 10.84
CA PHE A 28 6.41 14.52 9.42
C PHE A 28 5.09 14.19 8.68
N ILE A 29 5.10 13.30 7.68
CA ILE A 29 3.92 12.90 6.92
C ILE A 29 3.07 11.82 7.60
N PHE A 30 3.42 11.39 8.82
CA PHE A 30 2.64 10.36 9.52
C PHE A 30 1.24 10.87 9.94
N ARG A 31 1.13 12.15 10.32
CA ARG A 31 -0.14 12.77 10.73
C ARG A 31 -0.27 14.16 10.11
N MET A 32 -1.08 14.26 9.09
CA MET A 32 -1.36 15.47 8.32
C MET A 32 -2.87 15.74 8.27
N ARG A 33 -3.25 16.95 7.87
CA ARG A 33 -4.66 17.33 7.67
C ARG A 33 -5.18 16.97 6.29
N GLU A 34 -4.31 16.97 5.29
CA GLU A 34 -4.56 16.51 3.93
C GLU A 34 -3.59 15.36 3.64
N PHE A 35 -4.09 14.21 3.22
CA PHE A 35 -3.30 13.01 2.95
C PHE A 35 -3.94 12.18 1.85
N GLU A 36 -3.22 11.20 1.33
CA GLU A 36 -3.77 10.23 0.40
C GLU A 36 -4.14 8.94 1.13
N GLN A 37 -5.31 8.43 0.79
CA GLN A 37 -5.84 7.20 1.33
C GLN A 37 -6.16 6.23 0.21
N MET A 38 -5.74 4.98 0.38
CA MET A 38 -6.11 3.86 -0.48
C MET A 38 -7.07 2.99 0.31
N GLU A 39 -8.30 2.87 -0.17
CA GLU A 39 -9.38 2.23 0.56
C GLU A 39 -10.13 1.26 -0.33
N MET A 40 -10.50 0.11 0.23
CA MET A 40 -11.38 -0.86 -0.40
C MET A 40 -12.58 -1.12 0.49
N GLN A 41 -13.76 -1.13 -0.12
CA GLN A 41 -15.01 -1.59 0.47
C GLN A 41 -15.41 -2.92 -0.17
N PHE A 42 -15.38 -3.99 0.60
CA PHE A 42 -15.68 -5.33 0.15
C PHE A 42 -17.02 -5.78 0.69
N PHE A 43 -17.98 -6.00 -0.21
CA PHE A 43 -19.36 -6.29 0.11
C PHE A 43 -19.59 -7.79 0.21
N VAL A 44 -20.18 -8.23 1.33
CA VAL A 44 -20.40 -9.65 1.65
C VAL A 44 -21.83 -9.90 2.10
N LYS A 45 -22.25 -11.15 2.05
CA LYS A 45 -23.51 -11.59 2.60
C LYS A 45 -23.48 -11.49 4.14
N PRO A 46 -24.53 -10.94 4.79
CA PRO A 46 -24.64 -10.95 6.24
C PRO A 46 -24.45 -12.34 6.84
N GLY A 47 -23.69 -12.42 7.92
CA GLY A 47 -23.32 -13.69 8.58
C GLY A 47 -22.05 -14.35 8.04
N THR A 48 -21.44 -13.81 6.98
CA THR A 48 -20.15 -14.29 6.45
C THR A 48 -19.00 -13.28 6.70
N GLU A 49 -19.31 -12.16 7.31
CA GLU A 49 -18.39 -11.04 7.45
C GLU A 49 -17.15 -11.37 8.29
N LEU A 50 -17.27 -12.15 9.35
CA LEU A 50 -16.13 -12.50 10.20
C LEU A 50 -15.16 -13.47 9.51
N GLU A 51 -15.67 -14.37 8.68
CA GLU A 51 -14.82 -15.22 7.83
C GLU A 51 -14.05 -14.37 6.80
N TRP A 52 -14.74 -13.44 6.14
CA TRP A 52 -14.12 -12.53 5.19
C TRP A 52 -13.14 -11.57 5.87
N PHE A 53 -13.45 -11.08 7.06
CA PHE A 53 -12.54 -10.28 7.86
C PHE A 53 -11.24 -11.03 8.15
N ALA A 54 -11.31 -12.28 8.60
CA ALA A 54 -10.13 -13.11 8.85
C ALA A 54 -9.29 -13.33 7.57
N LYS A 55 -9.95 -13.59 6.44
CA LYS A 55 -9.28 -13.74 5.14
C LYS A 55 -8.57 -12.46 4.72
N TRP A 56 -9.24 -11.30 4.81
CA TRP A 56 -8.64 -10.02 4.46
C TRP A 56 -7.50 -9.63 5.39
N LYS A 57 -7.62 -9.90 6.69
CA LYS A 57 -6.54 -9.72 7.67
C LYS A 57 -5.27 -10.43 7.20
N GLU A 58 -5.36 -11.70 6.84
CA GLU A 58 -4.22 -12.47 6.36
C GLU A 58 -3.70 -11.98 4.99
N ILE A 59 -4.56 -11.80 4.00
CA ILE A 59 -4.19 -11.32 2.66
C ILE A 59 -3.45 -9.98 2.73
N ARG A 60 -3.93 -9.05 3.56
CA ARG A 60 -3.31 -7.73 3.69
C ARG A 60 -1.94 -7.79 4.35
N LEU A 61 -1.78 -8.59 5.40
CA LEU A 61 -0.47 -8.79 6.03
C LEU A 61 0.52 -9.44 5.06
N GLN A 62 0.11 -10.45 4.32
CA GLN A 62 0.97 -11.08 3.31
C GLN A 62 1.38 -10.10 2.20
N TRP A 63 0.47 -9.22 1.78
CA TRP A 63 0.78 -8.17 0.82
C TRP A 63 1.85 -7.20 1.38
N HIS A 64 1.74 -6.77 2.64
CA HIS A 64 2.76 -5.94 3.28
C HIS A 64 4.12 -6.63 3.35
N LYS A 65 4.14 -7.90 3.76
CA LYS A 65 5.38 -8.70 3.82
C LYS A 65 6.03 -8.90 2.45
N ALA A 66 5.23 -9.03 1.40
CA ALA A 66 5.71 -9.13 0.02
C ALA A 66 6.46 -7.88 -0.47
N LEU A 67 6.36 -6.75 0.23
CA LEU A 67 7.19 -5.56 -0.03
C LEU A 67 8.67 -5.79 0.28
N GLY A 68 9.02 -6.82 1.09
CA GLY A 68 10.40 -7.29 1.25
C GLY A 68 11.21 -6.64 2.36
N PHE A 69 10.57 -6.02 3.37
CA PHE A 69 11.26 -5.37 4.50
C PHE A 69 11.48 -6.26 5.73
N GLY A 70 11.06 -7.52 5.67
CA GLY A 70 11.17 -8.47 6.78
C GLY A 70 9.89 -8.59 7.60
N ASP A 71 9.66 -9.78 8.14
CA ASP A 71 8.42 -10.13 8.85
C ASP A 71 8.29 -9.44 10.21
N ASP A 72 9.41 -9.16 10.85
CA ASP A 72 9.54 -8.50 12.15
C ASP A 72 9.19 -7.00 12.13
N HIS A 73 9.08 -6.42 10.93
CA HIS A 73 8.62 -5.04 10.77
C HIS A 73 7.10 -4.89 10.91
N TYR A 74 6.33 -5.98 10.90
CA TYR A 74 4.87 -5.93 10.91
C TYR A 74 4.29 -6.70 12.08
N ARG A 75 3.18 -6.20 12.63
CA ARG A 75 2.37 -6.91 13.60
C ARG A 75 0.90 -6.53 13.48
N TYR A 76 0.03 -7.38 14.00
CA TYR A 76 -1.36 -7.00 14.23
C TYR A 76 -1.53 -6.26 15.55
N HIS A 77 -2.49 -5.36 15.55
CA HIS A 77 -3.04 -4.72 16.73
C HIS A 77 -4.56 -4.85 16.69
N ASP A 78 -5.09 -5.88 17.35
CA ASP A 78 -6.54 -6.09 17.43
C ASP A 78 -7.15 -5.06 18.41
N HIS A 79 -8.32 -4.51 18.07
CA HIS A 79 -8.94 -3.46 18.85
C HIS A 79 -9.78 -4.06 20.00
N ASP A 80 -9.45 -3.76 21.24
CA ASP A 80 -10.24 -4.12 22.42
C ASP A 80 -11.57 -3.37 22.48
N LYS A 81 -11.60 -2.12 21.98
CA LYS A 81 -12.77 -1.27 21.95
C LYS A 81 -13.15 -0.97 20.49
N LEU A 82 -14.22 -1.62 20.05
CA LEU A 82 -14.73 -1.42 18.70
C LEU A 82 -15.51 -0.12 18.56
N ALA A 83 -15.43 0.47 17.37
CA ALA A 83 -16.35 1.55 16.98
C ALA A 83 -17.78 1.01 16.86
N HIS A 84 -18.77 1.87 17.06
CA HIS A 84 -20.19 1.49 17.08
C HIS A 84 -20.72 0.87 15.77
N TYR A 85 -19.98 1.04 14.68
CA TYR A 85 -20.32 0.49 13.35
C TYR A 85 -19.62 -0.84 13.05
N ALA A 86 -18.70 -1.27 13.89
CA ALA A 86 -17.85 -2.44 13.63
C ALA A 86 -18.13 -3.57 14.63
N ASN A 87 -18.09 -4.82 14.15
CA ASN A 87 -18.11 -6.01 15.00
C ASN A 87 -16.75 -6.74 15.04
N ALA A 88 -15.77 -6.31 14.23
CA ALA A 88 -14.36 -6.68 14.32
C ALA A 88 -13.49 -5.59 13.73
N ALA A 89 -12.30 -5.36 14.31
CA ALA A 89 -11.34 -4.40 13.83
C ALA A 89 -9.91 -4.82 14.22
N THR A 90 -8.96 -4.60 13.32
CA THR A 90 -7.53 -4.79 13.55
C THR A 90 -6.74 -3.77 12.74
N ASP A 91 -5.60 -3.34 13.27
CA ASP A 91 -4.62 -2.60 12.49
C ASP A 91 -3.45 -3.51 12.11
N ILE A 92 -2.87 -3.26 10.94
CA ILE A 92 -1.51 -3.68 10.64
C ILE A 92 -0.61 -2.51 11.02
N GLU A 93 0.26 -2.75 11.98
CA GLU A 93 1.27 -1.79 12.42
C GLU A 93 2.62 -2.11 11.78
N PHE A 94 3.36 -1.05 11.45
CA PHE A 94 4.75 -1.11 10.98
C PHE A 94 5.70 -0.52 12.01
N LEU A 95 6.91 -1.10 12.13
CA LEU A 95 7.97 -0.61 13.00
C LEU A 95 8.61 0.66 12.40
N MET A 96 8.06 1.81 12.76
CA MET A 96 8.61 3.13 12.45
C MET A 96 9.81 3.46 13.35
N PRO A 97 10.64 4.46 13.03
CA PRO A 97 11.72 4.93 13.93
C PRO A 97 11.23 5.34 15.33
N PHE A 98 9.95 5.65 15.47
CA PHE A 98 9.27 6.03 16.71
C PHE A 98 8.33 4.94 17.25
N GLY A 99 8.60 3.67 16.94
CA GLY A 99 7.88 2.49 17.39
C GLY A 99 6.78 2.02 16.44
N PHE A 100 6.11 0.94 16.80
CA PHE A 100 5.03 0.39 15.99
C PHE A 100 3.87 1.38 15.87
N LYS A 101 3.41 1.57 14.63
CA LYS A 101 2.31 2.48 14.27
C LYS A 101 1.48 1.90 13.15
N GLU A 102 0.19 2.17 13.23
CA GLU A 102 -0.81 1.82 12.22
C GLU A 102 -0.42 2.34 10.83
N VAL A 103 -0.41 1.44 9.85
CA VAL A 103 -0.27 1.75 8.42
C VAL A 103 -1.51 1.35 7.64
N GLU A 104 -2.24 0.34 8.10
CA GLU A 104 -3.50 -0.10 7.51
C GLU A 104 -4.49 -0.51 8.58
N GLY A 105 -5.75 -0.05 8.49
CA GLY A 105 -6.86 -0.52 9.28
C GLY A 105 -7.72 -1.52 8.50
N ILE A 106 -8.18 -2.58 9.16
CA ILE A 106 -9.10 -3.57 8.60
C ILE A 106 -10.30 -3.68 9.53
N HIS A 107 -11.50 -3.45 8.99
CA HIS A 107 -12.72 -3.36 9.80
C HIS A 107 -13.86 -4.18 9.19
N SER A 108 -14.57 -4.94 10.00
CA SER A 108 -15.88 -5.45 9.65
C SER A 108 -16.94 -4.45 10.13
N ARG A 109 -17.45 -3.65 9.19
CA ARG A 109 -18.33 -2.48 9.44
C ARG A 109 -19.82 -2.85 9.50
N THR A 110 -20.15 -4.13 9.39
CA THR A 110 -21.53 -4.60 9.28
C THR A 110 -22.28 -3.93 8.12
N ASN A 111 -23.57 -3.67 8.25
CA ASN A 111 -24.36 -2.90 7.29
C ASN A 111 -24.62 -1.45 7.76
N PHE A 112 -23.90 -0.98 8.78
CA PHE A 112 -24.22 0.28 9.45
C PHE A 112 -24.30 1.45 8.47
N ASP A 113 -23.24 1.68 7.70
CA ASP A 113 -23.15 2.83 6.78
C ASP A 113 -24.23 2.75 5.69
N LEU A 114 -24.40 1.58 5.07
CA LEU A 114 -25.39 1.37 4.01
C LEU A 114 -26.81 1.57 4.53
N SER A 115 -27.09 1.10 5.75
CA SER A 115 -28.40 1.29 6.38
C SER A 115 -28.67 2.75 6.71
N GLN A 116 -27.67 3.53 7.15
CA GLN A 116 -27.79 4.97 7.33
C GLN A 116 -28.05 5.69 6.00
N HIS A 117 -27.32 5.32 4.95
CA HIS A 117 -27.54 5.88 3.61
C HIS A 117 -28.95 5.56 3.07
N GLU A 118 -29.45 4.34 3.25
CA GLU A 118 -30.82 3.96 2.89
C GLU A 118 -31.83 4.82 3.64
N LYS A 119 -31.68 4.92 4.96
CA LYS A 119 -32.57 5.70 5.84
C LYS A 119 -32.64 7.17 5.45
N PHE A 120 -31.50 7.84 5.27
CA PHE A 120 -31.48 9.28 5.03
C PHE A 120 -31.73 9.69 3.57
N SER A 121 -31.42 8.82 2.61
CA SER A 121 -31.70 9.08 1.20
C SER A 121 -33.11 8.68 0.77
N GLY A 122 -33.78 7.82 1.53
CA GLY A 122 -35.06 7.19 1.16
C GLY A 122 -34.95 6.23 -0.04
N LYS A 123 -33.71 5.89 -0.46
CA LYS A 123 -33.48 5.00 -1.60
C LYS A 123 -33.01 3.64 -1.11
N SER A 124 -33.65 2.55 -1.59
CA SER A 124 -33.21 1.18 -1.28
C SER A 124 -31.81 0.90 -1.83
N ILE A 125 -30.92 0.40 -0.95
CA ILE A 125 -29.56 -0.02 -1.27
C ILE A 125 -29.42 -1.55 -1.15
N LYS A 126 -30.54 -2.26 -1.05
CA LYS A 126 -30.54 -3.72 -0.93
C LYS A 126 -29.99 -4.39 -2.18
N TYR A 127 -29.21 -5.41 -1.96
CA TYR A 127 -28.79 -6.36 -2.97
C TYR A 127 -29.86 -7.46 -3.08
N PHE A 128 -30.32 -7.74 -4.30
CA PHE A 128 -31.12 -8.92 -4.56
C PHE A 128 -30.20 -10.09 -4.92
N ASP A 129 -30.26 -11.14 -4.13
CA ASP A 129 -29.49 -12.36 -4.34
C ASP A 129 -30.38 -13.39 -5.06
N PRO A 130 -30.10 -13.67 -6.36
CA PRO A 130 -30.93 -14.59 -7.13
C PRO A 130 -30.75 -16.06 -6.73
N GLU A 131 -29.66 -16.40 -6.02
CA GLU A 131 -29.39 -17.78 -5.60
C GLU A 131 -30.27 -18.22 -4.45
N ILE A 132 -30.62 -17.28 -3.56
CA ILE A 132 -31.50 -17.52 -2.41
C ILE A 132 -32.88 -16.85 -2.55
N ASN A 133 -33.09 -16.06 -3.64
CA ASN A 133 -34.29 -15.29 -3.91
C ASN A 133 -34.66 -14.30 -2.79
N GLU A 134 -33.69 -13.67 -2.17
CA GLU A 134 -33.85 -12.72 -1.06
C GLU A 134 -33.13 -11.39 -1.33
N SER A 135 -33.63 -10.33 -0.67
CA SER A 135 -33.00 -9.02 -0.69
C SER A 135 -32.47 -8.65 0.70
N TYR A 136 -31.22 -8.23 0.78
CA TYR A 136 -30.59 -7.79 2.03
C TYR A 136 -29.67 -6.58 1.81
N VAL A 137 -29.40 -5.84 2.88
CA VAL A 137 -28.31 -4.84 2.88
C VAL A 137 -27.01 -5.59 3.13
N PRO A 138 -26.03 -5.51 2.21
CA PRO A 138 -24.75 -6.21 2.39
C PRO A 138 -23.99 -5.75 3.63
N TYR A 139 -23.16 -6.61 4.18
CA TYR A 139 -22.14 -6.23 5.16
C TYR A 139 -20.87 -5.84 4.43
N VAL A 140 -20.05 -5.01 5.09
CA VAL A 140 -18.87 -4.41 4.47
C VAL A 140 -17.62 -4.74 5.27
N ILE A 141 -16.61 -5.26 4.58
CA ILE A 141 -15.23 -5.33 5.09
C ILE A 141 -14.46 -4.18 4.45
N GLU A 142 -13.92 -3.31 5.26
CA GLU A 142 -13.07 -2.20 4.83
C GLU A 142 -11.61 -2.53 5.05
N THR A 143 -10.76 -2.21 4.06
CA THR A 143 -9.31 -2.09 4.27
C THR A 143 -8.90 -0.68 3.87
N SER A 144 -8.13 -0.02 4.71
CA SER A 144 -7.79 1.40 4.54
C SER A 144 -6.32 1.66 4.88
N ILE A 145 -5.56 2.10 3.87
CA ILE A 145 -4.13 2.41 3.97
C ILE A 145 -3.91 3.91 3.83
N GLY A 146 -3.11 4.48 4.73
CA GLY A 146 -2.53 5.81 4.53
C GLY A 146 -1.34 5.72 3.58
N VAL A 147 -1.48 6.25 2.35
CA VAL A 147 -0.42 6.19 1.32
C VAL A 147 0.86 6.90 1.79
N ASP A 148 0.70 8.05 2.44
CA ASP A 148 1.83 8.80 3.02
C ASP A 148 2.53 8.01 4.13
N ARG A 149 1.77 7.29 4.97
CA ARG A 149 2.35 6.40 6.00
C ARG A 149 3.10 5.24 5.37
N MET A 150 2.57 4.65 4.30
CA MET A 150 3.27 3.61 3.54
C MET A 150 4.57 4.12 2.95
N PHE A 151 4.56 5.32 2.34
CA PHE A 151 5.78 5.95 1.85
C PHE A 151 6.82 6.13 2.97
N LEU A 152 6.40 6.66 4.12
CA LEU A 152 7.28 6.84 5.27
C LEU A 152 7.85 5.51 5.79
N SER A 153 7.04 4.46 5.84
CA SER A 153 7.47 3.11 6.24
C SER A 153 8.55 2.57 5.31
N ILE A 154 8.29 2.65 4.00
CA ILE A 154 9.20 2.17 2.95
C ILE A 154 10.53 2.92 3.01
N MET A 155 10.49 4.25 3.08
CA MET A 155 11.69 5.08 3.15
C MET A 155 12.49 4.81 4.43
N SER A 156 11.81 4.65 5.57
CA SER A 156 12.45 4.36 6.86
C SER A 156 13.13 2.99 6.87
N ALA A 157 12.51 1.98 6.29
CA ALA A 157 13.06 0.62 6.22
C ALA A 157 14.19 0.51 5.19
N ALA A 158 14.08 1.23 4.08
CA ALA A 158 15.08 1.21 3.01
C ALA A 158 16.35 2.01 3.35
N TYR A 159 16.25 3.00 4.26
CA TYR A 159 17.39 3.80 4.68
C TYR A 159 18.40 2.95 5.46
N GLN A 160 19.63 2.90 4.98
CA GLN A 160 20.71 2.18 5.65
C GLN A 160 22.02 2.98 5.63
N GLU A 161 22.77 2.88 6.73
CA GLU A 161 24.11 3.41 6.83
C GLU A 161 25.11 2.25 6.74
N GLU A 162 25.94 2.25 5.71
CA GLU A 162 26.96 1.23 5.47
C GLU A 162 28.35 1.77 5.81
N LYS A 163 29.11 1.04 6.62
CA LYS A 163 30.52 1.33 6.87
C LYS A 163 31.36 0.78 5.74
N LEU A 164 32.16 1.64 5.13
CA LEU A 164 33.12 1.28 4.09
C LEU A 164 34.43 0.77 4.72
N GLU A 165 35.23 0.02 3.94
CA GLU A 165 36.54 -0.51 4.38
C GLU A 165 37.50 0.58 4.82
N ASN A 166 37.42 1.78 4.26
CA ASN A 166 38.23 2.94 4.63
C ASN A 166 37.75 3.66 5.91
N GLY A 167 36.72 3.12 6.60
CA GLY A 167 36.15 3.68 7.82
C GLY A 167 35.11 4.80 7.59
N GLU A 168 34.87 5.22 6.35
CA GLU A 168 33.79 6.17 6.03
C GLU A 168 32.42 5.51 6.12
N THR A 169 31.39 6.30 6.37
CA THR A 169 30.00 5.85 6.31
C THR A 169 29.34 6.38 5.04
N ARG A 170 28.61 5.53 4.35
CA ARG A 170 27.73 5.97 3.24
C ARG A 170 26.26 5.67 3.58
N VAL A 171 25.37 6.49 3.09
CA VAL A 171 23.93 6.27 3.13
C VAL A 171 23.50 5.63 1.82
N VAL A 172 22.73 4.57 1.91
CA VAL A 172 22.09 3.89 0.77
C VAL A 172 20.59 3.73 1.02
N LEU A 173 19.82 3.71 -0.06
CA LEU A 173 18.38 3.49 -0.01
C LEU A 173 18.08 2.12 -0.63
N LYS A 174 18.08 1.07 0.20
CA LYS A 174 17.86 -0.31 -0.25
C LYS A 174 16.38 -0.59 -0.52
N LEU A 175 15.88 -0.01 -1.60
CA LEU A 175 14.52 -0.28 -2.04
C LEU A 175 14.41 -1.66 -2.69
N PRO A 176 13.37 -2.45 -2.35
CA PRO A 176 13.04 -3.65 -3.11
C PRO A 176 12.83 -3.33 -4.59
N ALA A 177 13.24 -4.23 -5.48
CA ALA A 177 13.16 -4.01 -6.92
C ALA A 177 11.75 -3.66 -7.41
N ALA A 178 10.70 -4.19 -6.77
CA ALA A 178 9.31 -3.86 -7.07
C ALA A 178 8.98 -2.37 -6.83
N LEU A 179 9.63 -1.74 -5.84
CA LEU A 179 9.36 -0.35 -5.42
C LEU A 179 10.38 0.64 -5.99
N ALA A 180 11.58 0.18 -6.40
CA ALA A 180 12.61 1.05 -6.96
C ALA A 180 12.08 1.81 -8.20
N PRO A 181 12.21 3.16 -8.25
CA PRO A 181 11.72 3.94 -9.39
C PRO A 181 12.48 3.64 -10.68
N VAL A 182 13.78 3.37 -10.58
CA VAL A 182 14.61 2.90 -11.70
C VAL A 182 14.82 1.41 -11.54
N LYS A 183 14.42 0.64 -12.56
CA LYS A 183 14.51 -0.83 -12.52
C LYS A 183 15.84 -1.34 -13.05
N LEU A 184 16.44 -0.58 -13.94
CA LEU A 184 17.66 -0.96 -14.62
C LEU A 184 18.50 0.27 -14.97
N ALA A 185 19.77 0.28 -14.59
CA ALA A 185 20.75 1.25 -15.07
C ALA A 185 21.79 0.56 -15.95
N VAL A 186 21.99 1.08 -17.17
CA VAL A 186 22.98 0.56 -18.11
C VAL A 186 24.11 1.56 -18.24
N MET A 187 25.31 1.12 -17.88
CA MET A 187 26.49 1.97 -17.77
C MET A 187 27.65 1.36 -18.58
N PRO A 188 28.04 1.97 -19.72
CA PRO A 188 29.18 1.46 -20.46
C PRO A 188 30.48 1.62 -19.62
N LEU A 189 31.31 0.59 -19.55
CA LEU A 189 32.54 0.63 -18.76
C LEU A 189 33.44 1.80 -19.16
N VAL A 190 33.62 2.00 -20.47
CA VAL A 190 34.34 3.10 -21.06
C VAL A 190 33.59 3.72 -22.24
N LYS A 191 33.94 4.97 -22.62
CA LYS A 191 33.26 5.69 -23.72
C LYS A 191 33.90 5.41 -25.08
N LYS A 192 34.22 4.15 -25.36
CA LYS A 192 34.86 3.71 -26.61
C LYS A 192 34.51 2.28 -26.93
N ASP A 193 35.00 1.79 -28.04
CA ASP A 193 34.89 0.40 -28.48
C ASP A 193 33.43 -0.09 -28.67
N GLY A 194 32.52 0.83 -29.04
CA GLY A 194 31.10 0.52 -29.28
C GLY A 194 30.28 0.27 -28.00
N LEU A 195 30.85 0.44 -26.80
CA LEU A 195 30.15 0.16 -25.54
C LEU A 195 29.00 1.16 -25.26
N PRO A 196 29.15 2.49 -25.52
CA PRO A 196 28.03 3.42 -25.39
C PRO A 196 26.85 3.06 -26.31
N GLU A 197 27.14 2.71 -27.56
CA GLU A 197 26.14 2.31 -28.57
C GLU A 197 25.41 1.05 -28.10
N LYS A 198 26.14 0.03 -27.64
CA LYS A 198 25.57 -1.21 -27.13
C LYS A 198 24.71 -0.98 -25.88
N ALA A 199 25.14 -0.12 -24.97
CA ALA A 199 24.36 0.24 -23.79
C ALA A 199 23.03 0.93 -24.17
N ARG A 200 23.04 1.81 -25.19
CA ARG A 200 21.81 2.47 -25.70
C ARG A 200 20.89 1.48 -26.42
N GLU A 201 21.44 0.53 -27.16
CA GLU A 201 20.68 -0.57 -27.77
C GLU A 201 19.90 -1.34 -26.69
N ILE A 202 20.58 -1.79 -25.62
CA ILE A 202 19.95 -2.50 -24.50
C ILE A 202 18.80 -1.67 -23.88
N ILE A 203 19.02 -0.37 -23.65
CA ILE A 203 17.97 0.51 -23.14
C ILE A 203 16.81 0.61 -24.10
N ASN A 204 17.06 0.73 -25.41
CA ASN A 204 16.00 0.83 -26.42
C ASN A 204 15.12 -0.42 -26.44
N ASP A 205 15.69 -1.59 -26.23
CA ASP A 205 14.94 -2.85 -26.16
C ASP A 205 14.10 -2.94 -24.87
N LEU A 206 14.62 -2.43 -23.74
CA LEU A 206 14.00 -2.65 -22.44
C LEU A 206 13.10 -1.50 -21.96
N LYS A 207 13.22 -0.29 -22.50
CA LYS A 207 12.50 0.91 -22.03
C LYS A 207 10.97 0.83 -22.07
N PHE A 208 10.41 -0.06 -22.89
CA PHE A 208 8.97 -0.29 -22.97
C PHE A 208 8.45 -1.23 -21.88
N HIS A 209 9.37 -1.96 -21.21
CA HIS A 209 9.07 -2.91 -20.15
C HIS A 209 9.49 -2.41 -18.76
N PHE A 210 10.55 -1.59 -18.71
CA PHE A 210 11.15 -1.13 -17.47
C PHE A 210 11.51 0.36 -17.55
N ASN A 211 11.45 1.04 -16.41
CA ASN A 211 12.03 2.36 -16.29
C ASN A 211 13.56 2.23 -16.23
N CYS A 212 14.22 2.58 -17.33
CA CYS A 212 15.66 2.41 -17.53
C CYS A 212 16.39 3.75 -17.43
N GLN A 213 17.63 3.70 -16.93
CA GLN A 213 18.52 4.86 -16.87
C GLN A 213 19.85 4.57 -17.57
N TYR A 214 20.40 5.56 -18.28
CA TYR A 214 21.72 5.52 -18.89
C TYR A 214 22.65 6.47 -18.15
N ASP A 215 23.86 6.01 -17.81
CA ASP A 215 24.88 6.87 -17.22
C ASP A 215 26.27 6.51 -17.74
N GLU A 216 26.97 7.52 -18.28
CA GLU A 216 28.36 7.42 -18.74
C GLU A 216 29.25 8.52 -18.14
N LYS A 217 28.71 9.26 -17.13
CA LYS A 217 29.42 10.40 -16.53
C LYS A 217 30.28 9.93 -15.34
N ASP A 218 31.49 10.44 -15.24
CA ASP A 218 32.46 10.11 -14.19
C ASP A 218 32.98 8.65 -14.22
N SER A 219 33.67 8.24 -13.16
CA SER A 219 34.17 6.89 -12.98
C SER A 219 33.02 5.90 -12.74
N ILE A 220 33.25 4.64 -13.05
CA ILE A 220 32.24 3.58 -12.86
C ILE A 220 31.75 3.51 -11.41
N GLY A 221 32.63 3.61 -10.42
CA GLY A 221 32.26 3.60 -9.01
C GLY A 221 31.34 4.76 -8.60
N LYS A 222 31.52 5.98 -9.18
CA LYS A 222 30.59 7.09 -8.95
C LYS A 222 29.21 6.84 -9.58
N ARG A 223 29.18 6.15 -10.72
CA ARG A 223 27.92 5.80 -11.40
C ARG A 223 27.12 4.79 -10.58
N TYR A 224 27.77 3.77 -10.01
CA TYR A 224 27.12 2.84 -9.08
C TYR A 224 26.52 3.57 -7.87
N ARG A 225 27.32 4.46 -7.23
CA ARG A 225 26.84 5.23 -6.07
C ARG A 225 25.62 6.10 -6.36
N ARG A 226 25.39 6.50 -7.61
CA ARG A 226 24.18 7.27 -7.98
C ARG A 226 22.94 6.39 -8.10
N GLN A 227 23.12 5.09 -8.16
CA GLN A 227 22.02 4.11 -8.23
C GLN A 227 21.71 3.48 -6.85
N ASP A 228 22.62 3.61 -5.89
CA ASP A 228 22.45 3.18 -4.52
C ASP A 228 21.51 4.15 -3.74
#